data_df9660ac53015b641ab08769f8bcf1d5
#
_entry.id   df9660ac53015b641ab08769f8bcf1d5
#
_cell.length_a   1.000
_cell.length_b   1.000
_cell.length_c   1.000
_cell.angle_alpha   90.00
_cell.angle_beta   90.00
_cell.angle_gamma   90.00
#
_symmetry.space_group_name_H-M   'P 1'
#
loop_
_entity.id
_entity.type
_entity.pdbx_description
1 polymer ?
#
loop_
_entity_poly.entity_id
_entity_poly.type
_entity_poly.pdbx_seq_one_letter_code
_entity_poly.pdbx_strand_id
1 'polypeptide(L)'
;MTIVALVLQCLLIFAFFFSSVSKIAGAKMQVEAFAHLGLPQWFRIATGWIALVGVVGLIFGFWNEIILVLAALWIACIMLGAVLSHIRVKDPIGKIIPAAVLMILALILAVVHSSAVTELL
;
A
#
# COMPACT_ATOMS: atom_id res chain seq x y z
N MET A 1 4.71 1.45 21.51
CA MET A 1 4.28 1.03 20.84
C MET A 1 4.94 0.58 20.09
N THR A 2 5.24 -0.30 20.24
CA THR A 2 6.04 -0.26 19.67
C THR A 2 6.40 -1.49 19.00
N ILE A 3 6.31 -2.67 19.64
CA ILE A 3 6.59 -3.93 18.95
C ILE A 3 5.52 -4.19 17.90
N VAL A 4 4.24 -3.99 18.23
CA VAL A 4 3.14 -4.21 17.28
C VAL A 4 3.28 -3.27 16.07
N ALA A 5 3.57 -1.99 16.31
CA ALA A 5 3.74 -1.02 15.23
C ALA A 5 4.94 -1.35 14.35
N LEU A 6 6.05 -1.79 14.96
CA LEU A 6 7.24 -2.18 14.19
C LEU A 6 6.99 -3.41 13.34
N VAL A 7 6.31 -4.42 13.90
CA VAL A 7 5.95 -5.61 13.14
C VAL A 7 5.04 -5.25 11.98
N LEU A 8 4.04 -4.41 12.21
CA LEU A 8 3.12 -3.97 11.17
C LEU A 8 3.86 -3.23 10.06
N GLN A 9 4.75 -2.32 10.43
CA GLN A 9 5.57 -1.57 9.48
C GLN A 9 6.43 -2.50 8.63
N CYS A 10 7.08 -3.47 9.24
CA CYS A 10 7.90 -4.44 8.50
C CYS A 10 7.07 -5.29 7.56
N LEU A 11 5.90 -5.75 8.00
CA LEU A 11 5.01 -6.54 7.16
C LEU A 11 4.57 -5.75 5.94
N LEU A 12 4.20 -4.48 6.13
CA LEU A 12 3.80 -3.62 5.02
C LEU A 12 4.96 -3.38 4.06
N ILE A 13 6.17 -3.16 4.56
CA ILE A 13 7.34 -2.97 3.73
C ILE A 13 7.56 -4.19 2.84
N PHE A 14 7.57 -5.39 3.44
CA PHE A 14 7.79 -6.62 2.67
C PHE A 14 6.70 -6.85 1.64
N ALA A 15 5.43 -6.73 2.06
CA ALA A 15 4.30 -6.99 1.18
C ALA A 15 4.31 -6.03 -0.02
N PHE A 16 4.49 -4.74 0.24
CA PHE A 16 4.44 -3.74 -0.82
C PHE A 16 5.71 -3.69 -1.66
N PHE A 17 6.86 -3.99 -1.08
CA PHE A 17 8.09 -4.10 -1.86
C PHE A 17 7.96 -5.22 -2.89
N PHE A 18 7.55 -6.40 -2.44
CA PHE A 18 7.36 -7.54 -3.33
C PHE A 18 6.32 -7.23 -4.41
N SER A 19 5.19 -6.66 -4.01
CA SER A 19 4.12 -6.27 -4.92
C SER A 19 4.59 -5.24 -5.94
N SER A 20 5.33 -4.22 -5.48
CA SER A 20 5.84 -3.16 -6.36
C SER A 20 6.79 -3.70 -7.42
N VAL A 21 7.74 -4.53 -7.00
CA VAL A 21 8.72 -5.14 -7.91
C VAL A 21 8.00 -6.04 -8.91
N SER A 22 7.04 -6.83 -8.45
CA SER A 22 6.26 -7.71 -9.32
C SER A 22 5.50 -6.92 -10.39
N LYS A 23 4.94 -5.77 -10.01
CA LYS A 23 4.22 -4.91 -10.95
C LYS A 23 5.16 -4.31 -11.98
N ILE A 24 6.31 -3.80 -11.55
CA ILE A 24 7.28 -3.17 -12.45
C ILE A 24 7.89 -4.21 -13.39
N ALA A 25 8.26 -5.36 -12.85
CA ALA A 25 8.90 -6.44 -13.63
C ALA A 25 7.95 -7.14 -14.60
N GLY A 26 6.65 -6.94 -14.45
CA GLY A 26 5.68 -7.58 -15.35
C GLY A 26 5.44 -9.04 -15.04
N ALA A 27 5.41 -9.40 -13.75
CA ALA A 27 5.06 -10.76 -13.35
C ALA A 27 3.71 -11.15 -13.94
N LYS A 28 3.59 -12.39 -14.39
CA LYS A 28 2.40 -12.86 -15.09
C LYS A 28 1.12 -12.59 -14.31
N MET A 29 1.15 -12.83 -13.00
CA MET A 29 -0.01 -12.60 -12.14
C MET A 29 -0.44 -11.13 -12.15
N GLN A 30 0.50 -10.21 -12.14
CA GLN A 30 0.22 -8.78 -12.17
C GLN A 30 -0.31 -8.33 -13.53
N VAL A 31 0.29 -8.84 -14.62
CA VAL A 31 -0.17 -8.54 -15.98
C VAL A 31 -1.61 -8.98 -16.16
N GLU A 32 -1.92 -10.19 -15.73
CA GLU A 32 -3.28 -10.74 -15.83
C GLU A 32 -4.26 -9.98 -14.93
N ALA A 33 -3.83 -9.60 -13.72
CA ALA A 33 -4.68 -8.86 -12.80
C ALA A 33 -5.10 -7.50 -13.37
N PHE A 34 -4.16 -6.76 -13.95
CA PHE A 34 -4.48 -5.46 -14.53
C PHE A 34 -5.33 -5.60 -15.81
N ALA A 35 -5.08 -6.65 -16.61
CA ALA A 35 -5.93 -6.93 -17.75
C ALA A 35 -7.37 -7.23 -17.31
N HIS A 36 -7.53 -8.02 -16.26
CA HIS A 36 -8.85 -8.33 -15.69
C HIS A 36 -9.56 -7.07 -15.19
N LEU A 37 -8.82 -6.14 -14.58
CA LEU A 37 -9.38 -4.89 -14.09
C LEU A 37 -9.69 -3.88 -15.22
N GLY A 38 -9.31 -4.20 -16.43
CA GLY A 38 -9.52 -3.29 -17.57
C GLY A 38 -8.56 -2.11 -17.56
N LEU A 39 -7.44 -2.23 -16.87
CA LEU A 39 -6.44 -1.17 -16.78
C LEU A 39 -5.28 -1.43 -17.74
N PRO A 40 -4.73 -0.38 -18.37
CA PRO A 40 -3.62 -0.57 -19.32
C PRO A 40 -2.33 -1.02 -18.59
N GLN A 41 -1.44 -1.67 -19.33
CA GLN A 41 -0.21 -2.20 -18.77
C GLN A 41 0.75 -1.09 -18.32
N TRP A 42 0.75 0.07 -18.98
CA TRP A 42 1.57 1.19 -18.51
C TRP A 42 1.13 1.66 -17.12
N PHE A 43 -0.17 1.55 -16.84
CA PHE A 43 -0.71 1.90 -15.52
C PHE A 43 -0.21 0.93 -14.45
N ARG A 44 -0.05 -0.34 -14.80
CA ARG A 44 0.55 -1.35 -13.91
C ARG A 44 1.96 -0.93 -13.48
N ILE A 45 2.77 -0.53 -14.46
CA ILE A 45 4.15 -0.09 -14.18
C ILE A 45 4.14 1.18 -13.33
N ALA A 46 3.29 2.13 -13.67
CA ALA A 46 3.16 3.38 -12.92
C ALA A 46 2.74 3.11 -11.47
N THR A 47 1.76 2.23 -11.27
CA THR A 47 1.30 1.86 -9.93
C THR A 47 2.41 1.20 -9.12
N GLY A 48 3.22 0.36 -9.77
CA GLY A 48 4.38 -0.26 -9.13
C GLY A 48 5.36 0.77 -8.60
N TRP A 49 5.70 1.78 -9.40
CA TRP A 49 6.60 2.85 -8.98
C TRP A 49 5.99 3.71 -7.87
N ILE A 50 4.70 4.02 -7.97
CA ILE A 50 3.98 4.78 -6.94
C ILE A 50 4.00 4.02 -5.61
N ALA A 51 3.75 2.71 -5.66
CA ALA A 51 3.79 1.87 -4.46
C ALA A 51 5.21 1.81 -3.88
N LEU A 52 6.23 1.77 -4.73
CA LEU A 52 7.62 1.75 -4.30
C LEU A 52 7.99 3.03 -3.53
N VAL A 53 7.48 4.17 -3.96
CA VAL A 53 7.66 5.43 -3.22
C VAL A 53 7.10 5.29 -1.79
N GLY A 54 5.94 4.65 -1.64
CA GLY A 54 5.38 4.37 -0.32
C GLY A 54 6.27 3.47 0.51
N VAL A 55 6.87 2.45 -0.10
CA VAL A 55 7.81 1.54 0.58
C VAL A 55 9.03 2.30 1.08
N VAL A 56 9.61 3.15 0.24
CA VAL A 56 10.76 3.99 0.63
C VAL A 56 10.38 4.88 1.81
N GLY A 57 9.19 5.48 1.77
CA GLY A 57 8.69 6.29 2.87
C GLY A 57 8.54 5.50 4.17
N LEU A 58 8.05 4.25 4.10
CA LEU A 58 7.95 3.40 5.28
C LEU A 58 9.32 3.06 5.86
N ILE A 59 10.32 2.88 5.01
CA ILE A 59 11.69 2.61 5.46
C ILE A 59 12.25 3.83 6.18
N PHE A 60 12.13 5.01 5.60
CA PHE A 60 12.56 6.26 6.25
C PHE A 60 11.74 6.56 7.50
N GLY A 61 10.54 6.01 7.58
CA GLY A 61 9.67 6.14 8.73
C GLY A 61 10.24 5.55 10.02
N PHE A 62 11.25 4.68 9.93
CA PHE A 62 11.93 4.19 11.13
C PHE A 62 12.68 5.30 11.87
N TRP A 63 13.02 6.38 11.16
CA TRP A 63 13.75 7.51 11.73
C TRP A 63 12.90 8.75 11.92
N ASN A 64 11.74 8.81 11.28
CA ASN A 64 10.88 10.00 11.33
C ASN A 64 9.41 9.60 11.27
N GLU A 65 8.69 9.81 12.37
CA GLU A 65 7.28 9.41 12.47
C GLU A 65 6.37 10.18 11.51
N ILE A 66 6.72 11.42 11.16
CA ILE A 66 5.91 12.20 10.22
C ILE A 66 5.98 11.55 8.84
N ILE A 67 7.17 11.14 8.41
CA ILE A 67 7.34 10.43 7.15
C ILE A 67 6.58 9.09 7.19
N LEU A 68 6.62 8.41 8.32
CA LEU A 68 5.87 7.16 8.50
C LEU A 68 4.37 7.36 8.29
N VAL A 69 3.79 8.37 8.90
CA VAL A 69 2.36 8.66 8.76
C VAL A 69 2.01 8.99 7.32
N LEU A 70 2.82 9.83 6.67
CA LEU A 70 2.58 10.19 5.28
C LEU A 70 2.68 8.98 4.36
N ALA A 71 3.67 8.12 4.57
CA ALA A 71 3.83 6.90 3.78
C ALA A 71 2.68 5.93 3.99
N ALA A 72 2.23 5.78 5.24
CA ALA A 72 1.10 4.90 5.55
C ALA A 72 -0.18 5.40 4.88
N LEU A 73 -0.43 6.71 4.89
CA LEU A 73 -1.58 7.30 4.20
C LEU A 73 -1.46 7.14 2.69
N TRP A 74 -0.24 7.27 2.15
CA TRP A 74 0.02 7.04 0.73
C TRP A 74 -0.38 5.63 0.32
N ILE A 75 0.04 4.64 1.09
CA ILE A 75 -0.29 3.24 0.84
C ILE A 75 -1.79 2.99 1.01
N ALA A 76 -2.41 3.58 2.03
CA ALA A 76 -3.85 3.45 2.23
C ALA A 76 -4.63 3.97 1.02
N CYS A 77 -4.21 5.09 0.43
CA CYS A 77 -4.83 5.62 -0.78
C CYS A 77 -4.68 4.68 -1.96
N ILE A 78 -3.50 4.06 -2.12
CA ILE A 78 -3.26 3.09 -3.19
C ILE A 78 -4.20 1.88 -3.02
N MET A 79 -4.32 1.40 -1.79
CA MET A 79 -5.19 0.25 -1.51
C MET A 79 -6.66 0.58 -1.67
N LEU A 80 -7.06 1.81 -1.34
CA LEU A 80 -8.42 2.27 -1.62
C LEU A 80 -8.70 2.22 -3.13
N GLY A 81 -7.77 2.69 -3.94
CA GLY A 81 -7.88 2.59 -5.39
C GLY A 81 -8.01 1.15 -5.87
N ALA A 82 -7.25 0.23 -5.25
CA ALA A 82 -7.34 -1.19 -5.57
C ALA A 82 -8.70 -1.76 -5.21
N VAL A 83 -9.23 -1.44 -4.03
CA VAL A 83 -10.55 -1.88 -3.60
C VAL A 83 -11.62 -1.39 -4.58
N LEU A 84 -11.57 -0.11 -4.94
CA LEU A 84 -12.54 0.48 -5.85
C LEU A 84 -12.44 -0.15 -7.24
N SER A 85 -11.24 -0.47 -7.70
CA SER A 85 -11.03 -1.13 -8.99
C SER A 85 -11.66 -2.52 -9.02
N HIS A 86 -11.50 -3.29 -7.94
CA HIS A 86 -12.12 -4.61 -7.85
C HIS A 86 -13.64 -4.51 -7.78
N ILE A 87 -14.17 -3.54 -7.06
CA ILE A 87 -15.62 -3.32 -7.00
C ILE A 87 -16.16 -2.94 -8.37
N ARG A 88 -15.44 -2.11 -9.10
CA ARG A 88 -15.85 -1.66 -10.44
C ARG A 88 -16.07 -2.81 -11.38
N VAL A 89 -15.23 -3.84 -11.35
CA VAL A 89 -15.38 -5.01 -12.22
C VAL A 89 -16.18 -6.13 -11.56
N LYS A 90 -16.80 -5.85 -10.40
CA LYS A 90 -17.65 -6.79 -9.68
C LYS A 90 -16.92 -8.08 -9.30
N ASP A 91 -15.67 -7.96 -8.88
CA ASP A 91 -14.92 -9.09 -8.37
C ASP A 91 -15.55 -9.62 -7.09
N PRO A 92 -15.44 -10.94 -6.83
CA PRO A 92 -15.93 -11.50 -5.58
C PRO A 92 -15.17 -10.93 -4.38
N ILE A 93 -15.83 -10.95 -3.22
CA ILE A 93 -15.28 -10.41 -1.98
C ILE A 93 -13.88 -10.96 -1.68
N GLY A 94 -13.63 -12.22 -1.98
CA GLY A 94 -12.33 -12.84 -1.76
C GLY A 94 -11.17 -12.16 -2.44
N LYS A 95 -11.42 -11.42 -3.53
CA LYS A 95 -10.39 -10.64 -4.20
C LYS A 95 -10.25 -9.24 -3.64
N ILE A 96 -11.29 -8.74 -2.97
CA ILE A 96 -11.30 -7.41 -2.36
C ILE A 96 -10.63 -7.44 -0.99
N ILE A 97 -10.82 -8.52 -0.23
CA ILE A 97 -10.34 -8.64 1.14
C ILE A 97 -8.85 -8.33 1.30
N PRO A 98 -7.93 -8.89 0.49
CA PRO A 98 -6.50 -8.60 0.68
C PRO A 98 -6.18 -7.11 0.62
N ALA A 99 -6.74 -6.39 -0.35
CA ALA A 99 -6.51 -4.96 -0.48
C ALA A 99 -7.14 -4.19 0.68
N ALA A 100 -8.34 -4.59 1.11
CA ALA A 100 -9.02 -3.96 2.23
C ALA A 100 -8.25 -4.17 3.54
N VAL A 101 -7.72 -5.37 3.76
CA VAL A 101 -6.92 -5.67 4.95
C VAL A 101 -5.65 -4.82 4.97
N LEU A 102 -4.95 -4.74 3.85
CA LEU A 102 -3.74 -3.92 3.77
C LEU A 102 -4.04 -2.44 3.98
N MET A 103 -5.17 -1.96 3.46
CA MET A 103 -5.61 -0.59 3.67
C MET A 103 -5.85 -0.32 5.15
N ILE A 104 -6.55 -1.23 5.83
CA ILE A 104 -6.85 -1.10 7.25
C ILE A 104 -5.56 -1.10 8.07
N LEU A 105 -4.63 -2.00 7.76
CA LEU A 105 -3.35 -2.07 8.46
C LEU A 105 -2.55 -0.77 8.29
N ALA A 106 -2.55 -0.21 7.08
CA ALA A 106 -1.88 1.06 6.82
C ALA A 106 -2.54 2.21 7.60
N LEU A 107 -3.88 2.24 7.66
CA LEU A 107 -4.59 3.25 8.42
C LEU A 107 -4.33 3.12 9.92
N ILE A 108 -4.27 1.90 10.45
CA ILE A 108 -3.93 1.67 11.85
C ILE A 108 -2.53 2.23 12.15
N LEU A 109 -1.57 1.95 11.28
CA LEU A 109 -0.21 2.45 11.44
C LEU A 109 -0.19 3.98 11.45
N ALA A 110 -0.94 4.61 10.55
CA ALA A 110 -1.03 6.07 10.49
C ALA A 110 -1.64 6.65 11.76
N VAL A 111 -2.75 6.06 12.24
CA VAL A 111 -3.45 6.55 13.43
C VAL A 111 -2.57 6.41 14.67
N VAL A 112 -1.88 5.30 14.81
CA VAL A 112 -1.00 5.04 15.96
C VAL A 112 0.10 6.10 16.07
N HIS A 113 0.59 6.61 14.94
CA HIS A 113 1.65 7.61 14.92
C HIS A 113 1.13 9.03 14.66
N SER A 114 -0.19 9.24 14.67
CA SER A 114 -0.78 10.54 14.32
C SER A 114 -0.39 11.67 15.27
N SER A 115 -0.02 11.36 16.50
CA SER A 115 0.43 12.36 17.47
C SER A 115 1.64 13.14 16.97
N ALA A 116 2.52 12.51 16.20
CA ALA A 116 3.68 13.18 15.63
C ALA A 116 3.27 14.34 14.70
N VAL A 117 2.22 14.12 13.91
CA VAL A 117 1.69 15.15 13.01
C VAL A 117 0.96 16.23 13.81
N THR A 118 0.20 15.84 14.82
CA THR A 118 -0.52 16.78 15.67
C THR A 118 0.44 17.71 16.41
N GLU A 119 1.54 17.17 16.91
CA GLU A 119 2.54 17.97 17.60
C GLU A 119 3.22 18.99 16.68
N LEU A 120 3.30 18.67 15.38
CA LEU A 120 3.88 19.58 14.42
C LEU A 120 2.97 20.77 14.13
N LEU A 121 1.66 20.55 14.22
CA LEU A 121 0.67 21.59 13.97
C LEU A 121 0.40 22.42 15.23
#